data_bb8f5a9a4ef2d289f1d2dac8f4a64903
#
_entry.id   bb8f5a9a4ef2d289f1d2dac8f4a64903
#
_cell.length_a   1.000
_cell.length_b   1.000
_cell.length_c   1.000
_cell.angle_alpha   90.00
_cell.angle_beta   90.00
_cell.angle_gamma   90.00
#
_symmetry.space_group_name_H-M   'P 1'
#
loop_
_entity.id
_entity.type
_entity.pdbx_description
1 polymer ?
#
loop_
_entity_poly.entity_id
_entity_poly.type
_entity_poly.pdbx_seq_one_letter_code
_entity_poly.pdbx_strand_id
1 'polypeptide(L)'
;MGELNHEDCPSWSRNKETNKSDPEEKENDITFRVPWSSSALGSSDLSRLYQQGPSVFIGLLGAQNTGKTTFLAANYLQLLSGKKYNNFEFCGSQTLGAWESIASWARINNEKQLPSFPPHTPRGVDRTPGILHFALQDSKDKIKNIFLTDAPGEWFTRWAIDVDAIDAAGAKWTASQSDAFLIFADCERLAGEERSVARRELRTIIERLGESVGSRPTVLVWAKSDKQPTEGIKKAIQRALETNIPHAKEFEVTVEDPASFTIALESIINEAWIPRFCEPITEPILGNTSFLAFRGHHEKY
;
A
#
# COMPACT_ATOMS: atom_id res chain seq x y z
N MET A 1 -19.73 44.54 -6.15
CA MET A 1 -18.56 44.74 -7.03
C MET A 1 -17.38 44.20 -6.24
N GLY A 2 -16.81 43.10 -6.68
CA GLY A 2 -15.65 42.52 -6.00
C GLY A 2 -14.39 43.30 -6.36
N GLU A 3 -13.59 43.64 -5.38
CA GLU A 3 -12.32 44.27 -5.58
C GLU A 3 -11.38 43.36 -6.35
N LEU A 4 -10.75 43.88 -7.39
CA LEU A 4 -9.95 43.15 -8.38
C LEU A 4 -8.54 42.77 -7.88
N ASN A 5 -8.17 43.19 -6.66
CA ASN A 5 -6.83 42.99 -6.13
C ASN A 5 -6.88 42.41 -4.73
N HIS A 6 -6.31 41.24 -4.50
CA HIS A 6 -6.29 40.52 -3.22
C HIS A 6 -5.55 41.29 -2.12
N GLU A 7 -4.68 42.23 -2.51
CA GLU A 7 -3.86 42.99 -1.59
C GLU A 7 -4.66 44.10 -0.85
N ASP A 8 -5.83 44.46 -1.37
CA ASP A 8 -6.71 45.49 -0.79
C ASP A 8 -7.78 44.92 0.15
N CYS A 9 -7.76 43.59 0.40
CA CYS A 9 -8.69 42.94 1.29
C CYS A 9 -8.25 43.09 2.76
N PRO A 10 -9.06 43.74 3.65
CA PRO A 10 -8.71 43.93 5.05
C PRO A 10 -8.43 42.62 5.84
N SER A 11 -8.97 41.49 5.36
CA SER A 11 -8.71 40.17 5.94
C SER A 11 -7.36 39.58 5.50
N TRP A 12 -6.80 40.03 4.39
CA TRP A 12 -5.52 39.57 3.87
C TRP A 12 -4.32 40.18 4.62
N SER A 13 -4.42 41.44 5.02
CA SER A 13 -3.36 42.14 5.77
C SER A 13 -3.23 41.62 7.20
N ARG A 14 -4.34 41.16 7.83
CA ARG A 14 -4.31 40.59 9.18
C ARG A 14 -3.55 39.26 9.28
N ASN A 15 -3.55 38.47 8.22
CA ASN A 15 -2.81 37.19 8.19
C ASN A 15 -1.30 37.33 7.98
N LYS A 16 -0.82 38.50 7.54
CA LYS A 16 0.62 38.75 7.39
C LYS A 16 1.31 39.16 8.70
N GLU A 17 0.58 39.70 9.66
CA GLU A 17 1.15 40.18 10.92
C GLU A 17 1.25 39.11 12.02
N THR A 18 0.59 37.95 11.84
CA THR A 18 0.60 36.85 12.84
C THR A 18 1.74 35.84 12.66
N ASN A 19 2.65 36.03 11.67
CA ASN A 19 3.77 35.13 11.45
C ASN A 19 5.12 35.65 11.98
N LYS A 20 5.11 36.55 12.97
CA LYS A 20 6.29 36.87 13.77
C LYS A 20 5.99 36.51 15.21
N SER A 21 6.05 35.25 15.54
CA SER A 21 6.16 34.74 16.90
C SER A 21 7.50 34.06 17.09
N ASP A 22 8.14 34.42 18.19
CA ASP A 22 9.43 34.00 18.67
C ASP A 22 9.65 32.47 18.72
N PRO A 23 10.91 32.01 18.66
CA PRO A 23 11.23 30.61 18.71
C PRO A 23 11.42 30.15 20.16
N GLU A 24 10.36 30.12 20.96
CA GLU A 24 10.40 29.41 22.25
C GLU A 24 9.02 28.87 22.61
N GLU A 25 9.01 27.57 22.78
CA GLU A 25 8.02 26.63 23.28
C GLU A 25 7.56 25.62 22.23
N LYS A 26 8.37 24.60 22.05
CA LYS A 26 7.89 23.31 21.54
C LYS A 26 7.04 22.65 22.63
N GLU A 27 5.85 23.15 22.88
CA GLU A 27 4.80 22.30 23.40
C GLU A 27 4.56 21.20 22.36
N ASN A 28 4.67 19.96 22.80
CA ASN A 28 4.22 18.79 22.07
C ASN A 28 2.71 18.89 21.88
N ASP A 29 2.30 19.75 20.97
CA ASP A 29 0.93 19.77 20.47
C ASP A 29 0.76 18.46 19.72
N ILE A 30 0.21 17.45 20.40
CA ILE A 30 -0.32 16.24 19.79
C ILE A 30 -1.50 16.74 18.94
N THR A 31 -1.18 17.29 17.79
CA THR A 31 -2.19 17.62 16.80
C THR A 31 -2.86 16.30 16.42
N PHE A 32 -4.05 16.11 16.93
CA PHE A 32 -4.95 15.03 16.55
C PHE A 32 -5.23 15.17 15.05
N ARG A 33 -4.36 14.59 14.25
CA ARG A 33 -4.59 14.48 12.81
C ARG A 33 -5.79 13.58 12.62
N VAL A 34 -6.85 14.14 12.07
CA VAL A 34 -8.03 13.33 11.70
C VAL A 34 -7.59 12.32 10.65
N PRO A 35 -7.83 11.00 10.84
CA PRO A 35 -7.30 9.93 9.97
C PRO A 35 -7.75 10.01 8.50
N TRP A 36 -8.68 10.88 8.15
CA TRP A 36 -9.18 11.08 6.78
C TRP A 36 -8.70 12.39 6.15
N SER A 37 -7.55 12.88 6.58
CA SER A 37 -6.85 13.89 5.78
C SER A 37 -6.59 13.33 4.39
N SER A 38 -6.74 14.16 3.36
CA SER A 38 -6.62 13.81 1.92
C SER A 38 -5.29 13.16 1.50
N SER A 39 -4.35 12.99 2.42
CA SER A 39 -3.03 12.39 2.19
C SER A 39 -3.01 10.89 2.53
N ALA A 40 -2.00 10.19 2.04
CA ALA A 40 -1.70 8.84 2.48
C ALA A 40 -1.39 8.82 3.99
N LEU A 41 -1.70 7.69 4.65
CA LEU A 41 -1.42 7.48 6.07
C LEU A 41 0.08 7.27 6.29
N GLY A 42 0.56 7.68 7.46
CA GLY A 42 1.88 7.33 7.96
C GLY A 42 1.84 6.15 8.92
N SER A 43 3.01 5.68 9.36
CA SER A 43 3.12 4.57 10.32
C SER A 43 2.44 4.86 11.67
N SER A 44 2.41 6.12 12.11
CA SER A 44 1.75 6.56 13.33
C SER A 44 0.23 6.44 13.29
N ASP A 45 -0.36 6.46 12.09
CA ASP A 45 -1.80 6.39 11.92
C ASP A 45 -2.32 4.94 12.04
N LEU A 46 -1.47 3.95 11.74
CA LEU A 46 -1.86 2.54 11.74
C LEU A 46 -2.33 2.03 13.09
N SER A 47 -1.69 2.44 14.18
CA SER A 47 -2.04 1.99 15.52
C SER A 47 -3.49 2.32 15.91
N ARG A 48 -4.05 3.39 15.37
CA ARG A 48 -5.44 3.79 15.58
C ARG A 48 -6.40 2.99 14.69
N LEU A 49 -5.98 2.68 13.47
CA LEU A 49 -6.82 2.02 12.48
C LEU A 49 -6.93 0.53 12.73
N TYR A 50 -5.88 -0.14 13.21
CA TYR A 50 -5.94 -1.54 13.63
C TYR A 50 -6.93 -1.79 14.77
N GLN A 51 -7.22 -0.78 15.59
CA GLN A 51 -8.22 -0.88 16.65
C GLN A 51 -9.67 -0.82 16.13
N GLN A 52 -9.90 -0.41 14.88
CA GLN A 52 -11.23 -0.24 14.32
C GLN A 52 -11.83 -1.51 13.74
N GLY A 53 -11.09 -2.61 13.71
CA GLY A 53 -11.58 -3.90 13.22
C GLY A 53 -10.54 -4.70 12.46
N PRO A 54 -10.96 -5.85 11.92
CA PRO A 54 -10.07 -6.74 11.17
C PRO A 54 -9.41 -6.03 10.00
N SER A 55 -8.11 -6.17 9.90
CA SER A 55 -7.30 -5.50 8.88
C SER A 55 -6.26 -6.43 8.28
N VAL A 56 -5.92 -6.18 7.02
CA VAL A 56 -4.82 -6.82 6.29
C VAL A 56 -3.92 -5.75 5.72
N PHE A 57 -2.63 -5.90 5.94
CA PHE A 57 -1.60 -5.00 5.43
C PHE A 57 -0.80 -5.68 4.31
N ILE A 58 -0.89 -5.14 3.10
CA ILE A 58 -0.27 -5.71 1.90
C ILE A 58 0.90 -4.82 1.46
N GLY A 59 2.09 -5.39 1.48
CA GLY A 59 3.30 -4.74 1.00
C GLY A 59 3.47 -4.87 -0.52
N LEU A 60 3.64 -3.75 -1.23
CA LEU A 60 3.96 -3.73 -2.66
C LEU A 60 5.46 -3.57 -2.83
N LEU A 61 6.13 -4.60 -3.34
CA LEU A 61 7.57 -4.67 -3.54
C LEU A 61 7.92 -4.66 -5.03
N GLY A 62 8.99 -4.00 -5.38
CA GLY A 62 9.49 -3.99 -6.76
C GLY A 62 10.35 -2.77 -7.03
N ALA A 63 11.23 -2.86 -8.01
CA ALA A 63 12.09 -1.77 -8.46
C ALA A 63 11.29 -0.55 -8.94
N GLN A 64 11.99 0.51 -9.29
CA GLN A 64 11.37 1.70 -9.86
C GLN A 64 10.65 1.36 -11.19
N ASN A 65 9.52 2.02 -11.45
CA ASN A 65 8.74 1.91 -12.69
C ASN A 65 8.11 0.53 -12.98
N THR A 66 8.08 -0.38 -12.01
CA THR A 66 7.49 -1.72 -12.20
C THR A 66 5.96 -1.74 -12.22
N GLY A 67 5.30 -0.58 -12.18
CA GLY A 67 3.83 -0.49 -12.28
C GLY A 67 3.07 -0.56 -10.95
N LYS A 68 3.73 -0.45 -9.78
CA LYS A 68 3.07 -0.48 -8.46
C LYS A 68 1.95 0.56 -8.33
N THR A 69 2.26 1.83 -8.57
CA THR A 69 1.27 2.92 -8.47
C THR A 69 0.19 2.79 -9.54
N THR A 70 0.53 2.30 -10.74
CA THR A 70 -0.47 1.99 -11.78
C THR A 70 -1.42 0.87 -11.32
N PHE A 71 -0.90 -0.17 -10.67
CA PHE A 71 -1.69 -1.25 -10.09
C PHE A 71 -2.68 -0.73 -9.03
N LEU A 72 -2.22 0.15 -8.15
CA LEU A 72 -3.07 0.80 -7.16
C LEU A 72 -4.16 1.63 -7.82
N ALA A 73 -3.81 2.50 -8.77
CA ALA A 73 -4.76 3.36 -9.48
C ALA A 73 -5.81 2.53 -10.25
N ALA A 74 -5.39 1.47 -10.95
CA ALA A 74 -6.28 0.60 -11.71
C ALA A 74 -7.29 -0.10 -10.79
N ASN A 75 -6.85 -0.67 -9.67
CA ASN A 75 -7.74 -1.31 -8.70
C ASN A 75 -8.73 -0.32 -8.08
N TYR A 76 -8.27 0.90 -7.74
CA TYR A 76 -9.15 1.93 -7.23
C TYR A 76 -10.24 2.33 -8.24
N LEU A 77 -9.90 2.51 -9.51
CA LEU A 77 -10.87 2.82 -10.56
C LEU A 77 -11.87 1.68 -10.77
N GLN A 78 -11.44 0.43 -10.64
CA GLN A 78 -12.34 -0.73 -10.67
C GLN A 78 -13.31 -0.73 -9.48
N LEU A 79 -12.84 -0.43 -8.27
CA LEU A 79 -13.70 -0.28 -7.08
C LEU A 79 -14.75 0.82 -7.29
N LEU A 80 -14.36 1.98 -7.81
CA LEU A 80 -15.29 3.09 -8.09
C LEU A 80 -16.32 2.75 -9.17
N SER A 81 -15.99 1.86 -10.11
CA SER A 81 -16.94 1.37 -11.12
C SER A 81 -17.95 0.36 -10.58
N GLY A 82 -17.92 0.07 -9.27
CA GLY A 82 -18.79 -0.90 -8.62
C GLY A 82 -18.32 -2.36 -8.74
N LYS A 83 -17.06 -2.58 -9.14
CA LYS A 83 -16.49 -3.93 -9.17
C LYS A 83 -16.42 -4.48 -7.75
N LYS A 84 -16.93 -5.68 -7.57
CA LYS A 84 -16.87 -6.41 -6.29
C LYS A 84 -15.61 -7.27 -6.24
N TYR A 85 -15.07 -7.40 -5.04
CA TYR A 85 -14.03 -8.38 -4.72
C TYR A 85 -14.72 -9.59 -4.08
N ASN A 86 -14.96 -10.65 -4.85
CA ASN A 86 -15.86 -11.75 -4.48
C ASN A 86 -17.26 -11.23 -4.07
N ASN A 87 -17.61 -11.43 -2.79
CA ASN A 87 -18.88 -10.98 -2.22
C ASN A 87 -18.76 -9.66 -1.45
N PHE A 88 -17.61 -8.95 -1.57
CA PHE A 88 -17.36 -7.70 -0.89
C PHE A 88 -17.46 -6.51 -1.83
N GLU A 89 -18.08 -5.45 -1.32
CA GLU A 89 -18.23 -4.16 -2.00
C GLU A 89 -17.37 -3.10 -1.30
N PHE A 90 -16.94 -2.11 -2.06
CA PHE A 90 -16.27 -0.94 -1.49
C PHE A 90 -17.23 -0.16 -0.59
N CYS A 91 -16.88 0.07 0.66
CA CYS A 91 -17.71 0.81 1.60
C CYS A 91 -17.05 2.10 2.13
N GLY A 92 -15.80 2.36 1.76
CA GLY A 92 -15.16 3.63 2.15
C GLY A 92 -13.64 3.56 2.17
N SER A 93 -13.02 4.71 2.44
CA SER A 93 -11.57 4.84 2.56
C SER A 93 -11.20 5.98 3.49
N GLN A 94 -10.17 5.78 4.31
CA GLN A 94 -9.53 6.81 5.14
C GLN A 94 -8.55 7.68 4.33
N THR A 95 -8.21 7.26 3.10
CA THR A 95 -7.22 7.92 2.24
C THR A 95 -7.80 8.26 0.87
N LEU A 96 -9.09 8.60 0.81
CA LEU A 96 -9.77 8.81 -0.46
C LEU A 96 -9.08 9.87 -1.33
N GLY A 97 -8.62 10.98 -0.72
CA GLY A 97 -7.90 12.02 -1.45
C GLY A 97 -6.56 11.55 -2.04
N ALA A 98 -5.84 10.65 -1.34
CA ALA A 98 -4.62 10.06 -1.87
C ALA A 98 -4.92 9.12 -3.05
N TRP A 99 -5.98 8.31 -2.97
CA TRP A 99 -6.46 7.50 -4.09
C TRP A 99 -6.83 8.35 -5.31
N GLU A 100 -7.59 9.43 -5.10
CA GLU A 100 -7.95 10.38 -6.16
C GLU A 100 -6.70 11.01 -6.79
N SER A 101 -5.71 11.36 -5.97
CA SER A 101 -4.45 11.94 -6.46
C SER A 101 -3.72 11.03 -7.43
N ILE A 102 -3.59 9.72 -7.13
CA ILE A 102 -2.92 8.77 -8.03
C ILE A 102 -3.80 8.38 -9.23
N ALA A 103 -5.12 8.30 -9.05
CA ALA A 103 -6.04 7.91 -10.10
C ALA A 103 -6.37 9.04 -11.08
N SER A 104 -6.18 10.30 -10.69
CA SER A 104 -6.48 11.47 -11.53
C SER A 104 -5.73 11.46 -12.86
N TRP A 105 -4.52 10.91 -12.89
CA TRP A 105 -3.69 10.80 -14.09
C TRP A 105 -4.28 9.85 -15.15
N ALA A 106 -5.02 8.82 -14.71
CA ALA A 106 -5.65 7.86 -15.59
C ALA A 106 -7.02 8.32 -16.10
N ARG A 107 -7.52 9.48 -15.65
CA ARG A 107 -8.82 10.03 -16.04
C ARG A 107 -8.68 11.09 -17.12
N ILE A 108 -9.71 11.21 -17.93
CA ILE A 108 -9.87 12.33 -18.88
C ILE A 108 -10.46 13.51 -18.09
N ASN A 109 -9.64 14.50 -17.77
CA ASN A 109 -10.09 15.66 -17.00
C ASN A 109 -10.69 16.77 -17.88
N ASN A 110 -10.23 16.88 -19.13
CA ASN A 110 -10.78 17.80 -20.14
C ASN A 110 -10.36 17.34 -21.54
N GLU A 111 -10.90 17.97 -22.58
CA GLU A 111 -10.64 17.62 -23.99
C GLU A 111 -9.17 17.74 -24.42
N LYS A 112 -8.31 18.36 -23.61
CA LYS A 112 -6.90 18.60 -23.93
C LYS A 112 -5.94 17.69 -23.19
N GLN A 113 -6.42 16.97 -22.17
CA GLN A 113 -5.56 16.13 -21.34
C GLN A 113 -5.89 14.66 -21.53
N LEU A 114 -5.03 13.97 -22.26
CA LEU A 114 -5.15 12.51 -22.44
C LEU A 114 -4.80 11.79 -21.13
N PRO A 115 -5.41 10.63 -20.87
CA PRO A 115 -5.01 9.77 -19.77
C PRO A 115 -3.53 9.43 -19.84
N SER A 116 -2.87 9.44 -18.69
CA SER A 116 -1.45 9.11 -18.57
C SER A 116 -1.20 8.25 -17.32
N PHE A 117 -0.01 7.69 -17.21
CA PHE A 117 0.38 6.97 -16.00
C PHE A 117 0.69 7.93 -14.86
N PRO A 118 0.41 7.53 -13.59
CA PRO A 118 0.78 8.34 -12.44
C PRO A 118 2.30 8.56 -12.40
N PRO A 119 2.75 9.73 -11.93
CA PRO A 119 4.17 10.01 -11.76
C PRO A 119 4.79 9.10 -10.69
N HIS A 120 6.11 9.09 -10.64
CA HIS A 120 6.83 8.34 -9.60
C HIS A 120 6.44 8.81 -8.21
N THR A 121 6.30 7.87 -7.30
CA THR A 121 6.09 8.15 -5.88
C THR A 121 7.27 8.94 -5.34
N PRO A 122 7.06 10.18 -4.86
CA PRO A 122 8.15 11.00 -4.36
C PRO A 122 8.76 10.41 -3.08
N ARG A 123 10.04 10.65 -2.87
CA ARG A 123 10.73 10.27 -1.63
C ARG A 123 10.22 11.17 -0.51
N GLY A 124 9.50 10.59 0.45
CA GLY A 124 9.09 11.31 1.66
C GLY A 124 10.28 11.62 2.59
N VAL A 125 10.17 12.69 3.36
CA VAL A 125 11.20 13.09 4.34
C VAL A 125 11.37 12.03 5.42
N ASP A 126 10.28 11.36 5.82
CA ASP A 126 10.24 10.43 6.96
C ASP A 126 10.59 8.98 6.62
N ARG A 127 10.98 8.69 5.36
CA ARG A 127 11.34 7.34 4.87
C ARG A 127 10.35 6.23 5.22
N THR A 128 9.12 6.58 5.53
CA THR A 128 8.00 5.66 5.68
C THR A 128 7.19 5.65 4.38
N PRO A 129 6.73 4.48 3.91
CA PRO A 129 5.90 4.41 2.72
C PRO A 129 4.57 5.13 2.97
N GLY A 130 4.01 5.72 1.93
CA GLY A 130 2.62 6.14 1.95
C GLY A 130 1.74 4.89 2.08
N ILE A 131 0.73 4.95 2.95
CA ILE A 131 -0.19 3.85 3.17
C ILE A 131 -1.56 4.26 2.67
N LEU A 132 -2.08 3.50 1.75
CA LEU A 132 -3.41 3.66 1.18
C LEU A 132 -4.36 2.68 1.84
N HIS A 133 -5.56 3.13 2.14
CA HIS A 133 -6.59 2.35 2.80
C HIS A 133 -7.85 2.26 1.95
N PHE A 134 -8.50 1.12 1.96
CA PHE A 134 -9.90 0.98 1.61
C PHE A 134 -10.58 -0.09 2.46
N ALA A 135 -11.87 0.07 2.66
CA ALA A 135 -12.70 -0.87 3.38
C ALA A 135 -13.65 -1.58 2.41
N LEU A 136 -13.77 -2.87 2.61
CA LEU A 136 -14.70 -3.75 1.89
C LEU A 136 -15.75 -4.26 2.87
N GLN A 137 -17.01 -4.34 2.44
CA GLN A 137 -18.13 -4.81 3.23
C GLN A 137 -18.83 -5.98 2.53
N ASP A 138 -19.19 -7.01 3.30
CA ASP A 138 -20.01 -8.12 2.80
C ASP A 138 -21.52 -7.84 3.02
N SER A 139 -22.35 -8.74 2.52
CA SER A 139 -23.82 -8.66 2.67
C SER A 139 -24.31 -8.82 4.12
N LYS A 140 -23.43 -9.11 5.06
CA LYS A 140 -23.70 -9.23 6.51
C LYS A 140 -23.09 -8.09 7.30
N ASP A 141 -22.78 -6.99 6.64
CA ASP A 141 -22.18 -5.79 7.22
C ASP A 141 -20.78 -6.03 7.87
N LYS A 142 -20.11 -7.13 7.53
CA LYS A 142 -18.74 -7.35 7.99
C LYS A 142 -17.77 -6.54 7.17
N ILE A 143 -17.03 -5.68 7.85
CA ILE A 143 -16.04 -4.80 7.23
C ILE A 143 -14.66 -5.43 7.30
N LYS A 144 -13.93 -5.34 6.18
CA LYS A 144 -12.52 -5.68 6.05
C LYS A 144 -11.73 -4.42 5.70
N ASN A 145 -10.76 -4.07 6.53
CA ASN A 145 -9.85 -2.96 6.25
C ASN A 145 -8.62 -3.46 5.51
N ILE A 146 -8.35 -2.92 4.35
CA ILE A 146 -7.20 -3.27 3.51
C ILE A 146 -6.26 -2.08 3.45
N PHE A 147 -5.00 -2.31 3.81
CA PHE A 147 -3.92 -1.33 3.72
C PHE A 147 -2.92 -1.77 2.67
N LEU A 148 -2.52 -0.85 1.81
CA LEU A 148 -1.57 -1.07 0.72
C LEU A 148 -0.45 -0.05 0.80
N THR A 149 0.79 -0.48 0.62
CA THR A 149 1.92 0.46 0.59
C THR A 149 2.11 1.05 -0.80
N ASP A 150 2.37 2.36 -0.86
CA ASP A 150 2.92 3.01 -2.05
C ASP A 150 4.30 3.58 -1.70
N ALA A 151 5.34 2.82 -2.02
CA ALA A 151 6.71 3.12 -1.68
C ALA A 151 7.61 3.26 -2.92
N PRO A 152 8.59 4.18 -2.89
CA PRO A 152 9.58 4.32 -3.95
C PRO A 152 10.32 3.00 -4.24
N GLY A 153 10.43 2.63 -5.51
CA GLY A 153 11.04 1.36 -5.91
C GLY A 153 12.52 1.24 -5.56
N GLU A 154 13.23 2.36 -5.51
CA GLU A 154 14.64 2.43 -5.16
C GLU A 154 14.91 1.92 -3.73
N TRP A 155 13.96 2.07 -2.81
CA TRP A 155 14.10 1.54 -1.46
C TRP A 155 14.22 0.01 -1.46
N PHE A 156 13.43 -0.67 -2.29
CA PHE A 156 13.47 -2.13 -2.38
C PHE A 156 14.73 -2.65 -3.05
N THR A 157 15.20 -1.96 -4.09
CA THR A 157 16.47 -2.30 -4.74
C THR A 157 17.64 -2.12 -3.78
N ARG A 158 17.62 -1.06 -2.97
CA ARG A 158 18.65 -0.80 -1.97
C ARG A 158 18.60 -1.80 -0.83
N TRP A 159 17.41 -2.03 -0.27
CA TRP A 159 17.17 -3.02 0.78
C TRP A 159 17.61 -4.44 0.39
N ALA A 160 17.37 -4.82 -0.85
CA ALA A 160 17.76 -6.13 -1.35
C ALA A 160 19.29 -6.33 -1.34
N ILE A 161 20.06 -5.26 -1.59
CA ILE A 161 21.53 -5.29 -1.58
C ILE A 161 22.08 -5.17 -0.16
N ASP A 162 21.56 -4.20 0.59
CA ASP A 162 22.04 -3.84 1.94
C ASP A 162 20.84 -3.55 2.86
N VAL A 163 20.57 -4.49 3.76
CA VAL A 163 19.42 -4.43 4.67
C VAL A 163 19.54 -3.32 5.72
N ASP A 164 20.75 -2.88 6.03
CA ASP A 164 21.02 -1.86 7.03
C ASP A 164 21.27 -0.47 6.42
N ALA A 165 21.16 -0.35 5.10
CA ALA A 165 21.23 0.94 4.45
C ALA A 165 20.12 1.87 4.96
N ILE A 166 20.50 3.11 5.27
CA ILE A 166 19.57 4.12 5.82
C ILE A 166 18.40 4.41 4.87
N ASP A 167 18.65 4.39 3.57
CA ASP A 167 17.65 4.60 2.52
C ASP A 167 16.79 3.34 2.21
N ALA A 168 17.11 2.21 2.85
CA ALA A 168 16.34 0.98 2.82
C ALA A 168 15.32 0.85 3.97
N ALA A 169 15.33 1.77 4.93
CA ALA A 169 14.49 1.69 6.14
C ALA A 169 13.00 1.51 5.84
N GLY A 170 12.46 2.21 4.84
CA GLY A 170 11.05 2.08 4.44
C GLY A 170 10.72 0.73 3.81
N ALA A 171 11.64 0.14 3.05
CA ALA A 171 11.46 -1.20 2.49
C ALA A 171 11.54 -2.28 3.59
N LYS A 172 12.51 -2.16 4.52
CA LYS A 172 12.65 -3.02 5.70
C LYS A 172 11.39 -2.96 6.56
N TRP A 173 10.88 -1.77 6.81
CA TRP A 173 9.63 -1.57 7.54
C TRP A 173 8.45 -2.25 6.83
N THR A 174 8.29 -2.04 5.51
CA THR A 174 7.25 -2.70 4.71
C THR A 174 7.34 -4.22 4.81
N ALA A 175 8.54 -4.79 4.65
CA ALA A 175 8.77 -6.23 4.73
C ALA A 175 8.44 -6.80 6.12
N SER A 176 8.66 -6.03 7.19
CA SER A 176 8.40 -6.46 8.57
C SER A 176 6.93 -6.34 8.98
N GLN A 177 6.22 -5.33 8.48
CA GLN A 177 4.85 -5.02 8.93
C GLN A 177 3.75 -5.64 8.06
N SER A 178 4.08 -6.10 6.86
CA SER A 178 3.06 -6.62 5.93
C SER A 178 2.63 -8.04 6.28
N ASP A 179 1.32 -8.28 6.22
CA ASP A 179 0.69 -9.60 6.35
C ASP A 179 0.79 -10.42 5.06
N ALA A 180 0.94 -9.74 3.92
CA ALA A 180 1.04 -10.35 2.60
C ALA A 180 1.84 -9.46 1.64
N PHE A 181 2.29 -10.02 0.51
CA PHE A 181 3.16 -9.32 -0.43
C PHE A 181 2.72 -9.43 -1.87
N LEU A 182 2.82 -8.31 -2.59
CA LEU A 182 2.79 -8.24 -4.04
C LEU A 182 4.18 -7.86 -4.55
N ILE A 183 4.86 -8.76 -5.25
CA ILE A 183 6.17 -8.51 -5.87
C ILE A 183 5.94 -8.19 -7.35
N PHE A 184 6.46 -7.08 -7.84
CA PHE A 184 6.26 -6.63 -9.21
C PHE A 184 7.46 -6.94 -10.11
N ALA A 185 7.21 -7.74 -11.14
CA ALA A 185 8.13 -8.02 -12.23
C ALA A 185 7.77 -7.15 -13.44
N ASP A 186 8.66 -6.27 -13.86
CA ASP A 186 8.47 -5.43 -15.05
C ASP A 186 8.80 -6.21 -16.32
N CYS A 187 7.78 -6.72 -17.01
CA CYS A 187 7.97 -7.49 -18.24
C CYS A 187 8.64 -6.68 -19.36
N GLU A 188 8.37 -5.38 -19.46
CA GLU A 188 8.97 -4.51 -20.47
C GLU A 188 10.50 -4.40 -20.26
N ARG A 189 10.95 -4.13 -19.03
CA ARG A 189 12.40 -4.11 -18.72
C ARG A 189 13.04 -5.48 -18.87
N LEU A 190 12.31 -6.55 -18.52
CA LEU A 190 12.79 -7.94 -18.66
C LEU A 190 12.89 -8.41 -20.13
N ALA A 191 12.10 -7.82 -21.03
CA ALA A 191 12.16 -8.08 -22.46
C ALA A 191 13.17 -7.17 -23.18
N GLY A 192 13.46 -5.99 -22.60
CA GLY A 192 14.27 -4.94 -23.23
C GLY A 192 15.78 -5.07 -23.05
N GLU A 193 16.47 -3.98 -23.32
CA GLU A 193 17.93 -3.87 -23.20
C GLU A 193 18.42 -4.02 -21.76
N GLU A 194 17.65 -3.54 -20.80
CA GLU A 194 17.97 -3.61 -19.37
C GLU A 194 17.67 -4.98 -18.72
N ARG A 195 17.30 -5.99 -19.51
CA ARG A 195 16.85 -7.31 -19.01
C ARG A 195 17.77 -7.95 -17.98
N SER A 196 19.09 -7.77 -18.12
CA SER A 196 20.06 -8.35 -17.18
C SER A 196 20.01 -7.66 -15.81
N VAL A 197 19.84 -6.33 -15.81
CA VAL A 197 19.71 -5.52 -14.59
C VAL A 197 18.37 -5.81 -13.93
N ALA A 198 17.27 -5.73 -14.67
CA ALA A 198 15.92 -5.98 -14.17
C ALA A 198 15.77 -7.38 -13.56
N ARG A 199 16.34 -8.42 -14.22
CA ARG A 199 16.36 -9.79 -13.70
C ARG A 199 17.14 -9.89 -12.38
N ARG A 200 18.30 -9.26 -12.30
CA ARG A 200 19.12 -9.27 -11.08
C ARG A 200 18.40 -8.56 -9.92
N GLU A 201 17.87 -7.37 -10.17
CA GLU A 201 17.13 -6.59 -9.15
C GLU A 201 15.96 -7.40 -8.61
N LEU A 202 15.11 -7.94 -9.48
CA LEU A 202 13.95 -8.74 -9.09
C LEU A 202 14.35 -9.99 -8.31
N ARG A 203 15.36 -10.72 -8.79
CA ARG A 203 15.87 -11.91 -8.12
C ARG A 203 16.37 -11.57 -6.72
N THR A 204 17.15 -10.49 -6.57
CA THR A 204 17.68 -10.09 -5.26
C THR A 204 16.56 -9.68 -4.30
N ILE A 205 15.48 -9.03 -4.78
CA ILE A 205 14.30 -8.71 -3.97
C ILE A 205 13.58 -10.01 -3.51
N ILE A 206 13.41 -10.99 -4.41
CA ILE A 206 12.81 -12.29 -4.08
C ILE A 206 13.63 -13.04 -3.03
N GLU A 207 14.96 -13.11 -3.21
CA GLU A 207 15.89 -13.75 -2.29
C GLU A 207 15.82 -13.07 -0.90
N ARG A 208 15.86 -11.74 -0.88
CA ARG A 208 15.80 -10.97 0.38
C ARG A 208 14.48 -11.13 1.11
N LEU A 209 13.35 -11.11 0.39
CA LEU A 209 12.06 -11.33 1.01
C LEU A 209 11.95 -12.77 1.54
N GLY A 210 12.46 -13.76 0.79
CA GLY A 210 12.44 -15.16 1.15
C GLY A 210 13.07 -15.45 2.52
N GLU A 211 14.09 -14.66 2.91
CA GLU A 211 14.73 -14.79 4.23
C GLU A 211 13.77 -14.55 5.42
N SER A 212 12.71 -13.78 5.21
CA SER A 212 11.82 -13.34 6.30
C SER A 212 10.33 -13.53 6.04
N VAL A 213 9.93 -13.95 4.84
CA VAL A 213 8.51 -14.03 4.46
C VAL A 213 7.73 -15.08 5.28
N GLY A 214 8.37 -16.18 5.66
CA GLY A 214 7.70 -17.28 6.35
C GLY A 214 6.54 -17.85 5.52
N SER A 215 5.38 -18.04 6.14
CA SER A 215 4.16 -18.52 5.48
C SER A 215 3.24 -17.39 4.98
N ARG A 216 3.70 -16.13 4.99
CA ARG A 216 2.87 -14.99 4.56
C ARG A 216 2.53 -15.09 3.08
N PRO A 217 1.24 -14.94 2.71
CA PRO A 217 0.81 -14.98 1.31
C PRO A 217 1.63 -14.04 0.43
N THR A 218 2.05 -14.54 -0.71
CA THR A 218 2.89 -13.78 -1.65
C THR A 218 2.42 -14.03 -3.08
N VAL A 219 2.33 -12.97 -3.85
CA VAL A 219 1.99 -13.01 -5.27
C VAL A 219 3.08 -12.31 -6.06
N LEU A 220 3.60 -12.96 -7.09
CA LEU A 220 4.41 -12.33 -8.13
C LEU A 220 3.47 -11.79 -9.22
N VAL A 221 3.53 -10.50 -9.45
CA VAL A 221 2.76 -9.79 -10.46
C VAL A 221 3.66 -9.53 -11.67
N TRP A 222 3.42 -10.21 -12.78
CA TRP A 222 4.03 -9.93 -14.06
C TRP A 222 3.35 -8.70 -14.66
N ALA A 223 3.87 -7.53 -14.35
CA ALA A 223 3.30 -6.26 -14.81
C ALA A 223 3.74 -5.94 -16.23
N LYS A 224 2.89 -5.21 -16.97
CA LYS A 224 3.09 -4.94 -18.42
C LYS A 224 3.22 -6.24 -19.22
N SER A 225 2.33 -7.19 -18.96
CA SER A 225 2.40 -8.53 -19.55
C SER A 225 2.13 -8.58 -21.06
N ASP A 226 1.72 -7.46 -21.66
CA ASP A 226 1.74 -7.23 -23.10
C ASP A 226 3.15 -7.26 -23.69
N LYS A 227 4.20 -7.07 -22.89
CA LYS A 227 5.61 -7.18 -23.25
C LYS A 227 6.21 -8.43 -22.62
N GLN A 228 6.17 -9.56 -23.34
CA GLN A 228 6.63 -10.82 -22.78
C GLN A 228 8.17 -10.92 -22.75
N PRO A 229 8.78 -11.22 -21.59
CA PRO A 229 10.19 -11.57 -21.52
C PRO A 229 10.44 -12.93 -22.21
N THR A 230 11.68 -13.20 -22.56
CA THR A 230 12.05 -14.51 -23.11
C THR A 230 11.76 -15.61 -22.10
N GLU A 231 11.38 -16.80 -22.60
CA GLU A 231 11.05 -17.96 -21.77
C GLU A 231 12.18 -18.34 -20.79
N GLY A 232 13.44 -18.16 -21.20
CA GLY A 232 14.60 -18.40 -20.33
C GLY A 232 14.67 -17.45 -19.14
N ILE A 233 14.31 -16.18 -19.33
CA ILE A 233 14.26 -15.19 -18.24
C ILE A 233 13.09 -15.49 -17.31
N LYS A 234 11.91 -15.78 -17.86
CA LYS A 234 10.72 -16.12 -17.08
C LYS A 234 10.99 -17.33 -16.18
N LYS A 235 11.51 -18.42 -16.74
CA LYS A 235 11.92 -19.62 -16.00
C LYS A 235 12.98 -19.35 -14.92
N ALA A 236 13.93 -18.46 -15.20
CA ALA A 236 14.96 -18.13 -14.20
C ALA A 236 14.38 -17.39 -12.98
N ILE A 237 13.41 -16.50 -13.20
CA ILE A 237 12.69 -15.81 -12.12
C ILE A 237 11.79 -16.79 -11.37
N GLN A 238 11.04 -17.63 -12.06
CA GLN A 238 10.19 -18.65 -11.48
C GLN A 238 10.99 -19.61 -10.57
N ARG A 239 12.14 -20.07 -11.01
CA ARG A 239 13.05 -20.88 -10.17
C ARG A 239 13.51 -20.14 -8.90
N ALA A 240 13.83 -18.85 -9.03
CA ALA A 240 14.19 -18.06 -7.85
C ALA A 240 13.01 -17.93 -6.88
N LEU A 241 11.80 -17.75 -7.41
CA LEU A 241 10.58 -17.69 -6.61
C LEU A 241 10.30 -19.03 -5.92
N GLU A 242 10.29 -20.14 -6.66
CA GLU A 242 10.09 -21.48 -6.13
C GLU A 242 11.11 -21.87 -5.04
N THR A 243 12.36 -21.41 -5.19
CA THR A 243 13.44 -21.69 -4.24
C THR A 243 13.26 -20.91 -2.94
N ASN A 244 12.86 -19.64 -3.01
CA ASN A 244 12.86 -18.74 -1.86
C ASN A 244 11.45 -18.54 -1.26
N ILE A 245 10.39 -18.62 -2.09
CA ILE A 245 9.00 -18.40 -1.69
C ILE A 245 8.10 -19.43 -2.40
N PRO A 246 8.19 -20.72 -2.07
CA PRO A 246 7.57 -21.80 -2.83
C PRO A 246 6.02 -21.78 -2.86
N HIS A 247 5.40 -21.05 -1.95
CA HIS A 247 3.94 -20.88 -1.87
C HIS A 247 3.44 -19.66 -2.65
N ALA A 248 4.32 -18.88 -3.29
CA ALA A 248 3.91 -17.71 -4.05
C ALA A 248 3.11 -18.11 -5.29
N LYS A 249 2.07 -17.32 -5.57
CA LYS A 249 1.29 -17.40 -6.81
C LYS A 249 1.78 -16.39 -7.82
N GLU A 250 1.45 -16.62 -9.08
CA GLU A 250 1.84 -15.74 -10.18
C GLU A 250 0.59 -15.24 -10.93
N PHE A 251 0.55 -13.93 -11.23
CA PHE A 251 -0.49 -13.32 -12.05
C PHE A 251 0.13 -12.39 -13.09
N GLU A 252 -0.40 -12.42 -14.30
CA GLU A 252 -0.07 -11.47 -15.33
C GLU A 252 -1.05 -10.30 -15.29
N VAL A 253 -0.53 -9.06 -15.37
CA VAL A 253 -1.37 -7.86 -15.39
C VAL A 253 -0.94 -6.91 -16.50
N THR A 254 -1.95 -6.36 -17.18
CA THR A 254 -1.75 -5.38 -18.25
C THR A 254 -2.88 -4.36 -18.26
N VAL A 255 -2.60 -3.14 -18.68
CA VAL A 255 -3.62 -2.10 -18.87
C VAL A 255 -4.60 -2.42 -20.00
N GLU A 256 -4.24 -3.36 -20.89
CA GLU A 256 -5.11 -3.87 -21.94
C GLU A 256 -6.23 -4.76 -21.38
N ASP A 257 -5.99 -5.39 -20.22
CA ASP A 257 -7.00 -6.16 -19.48
C ASP A 257 -7.15 -5.62 -18.04
N PRO A 258 -8.01 -4.63 -17.81
CA PRO A 258 -8.22 -4.07 -16.48
C PRO A 258 -8.70 -5.07 -15.42
N ALA A 259 -9.34 -6.18 -15.83
CA ALA A 259 -9.80 -7.21 -14.90
C ALA A 259 -8.63 -7.96 -14.25
N SER A 260 -7.49 -8.06 -14.94
CA SER A 260 -6.28 -8.74 -14.44
C SER A 260 -5.77 -8.14 -13.13
N PHE A 261 -5.87 -6.82 -12.96
CA PHE A 261 -5.49 -6.12 -11.73
C PHE A 261 -6.36 -6.54 -10.54
N THR A 262 -7.67 -6.64 -10.77
CA THR A 262 -8.62 -7.05 -9.74
C THR A 262 -8.40 -8.49 -9.31
N ILE A 263 -8.18 -9.40 -10.27
CA ILE A 263 -7.94 -10.82 -10.00
C ILE A 263 -6.69 -11.02 -9.12
N ALA A 264 -5.60 -10.32 -9.43
CA ALA A 264 -4.37 -10.40 -8.66
C ALA A 264 -4.55 -9.87 -7.21
N LEU A 265 -5.23 -8.71 -7.05
CA LEU A 265 -5.49 -8.14 -5.72
C LEU A 265 -6.48 -8.99 -4.92
N GLU A 266 -7.51 -9.51 -5.57
CA GLU A 266 -8.49 -10.39 -4.94
C GLU A 266 -7.85 -11.67 -4.41
N SER A 267 -6.95 -12.28 -5.19
CA SER A 267 -6.23 -13.48 -4.78
C SER A 267 -5.44 -13.25 -3.49
N ILE A 268 -4.66 -12.17 -3.42
CA ILE A 268 -3.85 -11.89 -2.24
C ILE A 268 -4.70 -11.52 -1.01
N ILE A 269 -5.78 -10.76 -1.19
CA ILE A 269 -6.71 -10.43 -0.11
C ILE A 269 -7.33 -11.71 0.48
N ASN A 270 -7.76 -12.65 -0.37
CA ASN A 270 -8.37 -13.89 0.08
C ASN A 270 -7.42 -14.77 0.87
N GLU A 271 -6.16 -14.85 0.47
CA GLU A 271 -5.15 -15.64 1.17
C GLU A 271 -4.68 -14.97 2.47
N ALA A 272 -4.53 -13.65 2.46
CA ALA A 272 -4.13 -12.90 3.63
C ALA A 272 -5.25 -12.81 4.68
N TRP A 273 -6.50 -12.93 4.23
CA TRP A 273 -7.66 -12.88 5.10
C TRP A 273 -7.92 -14.21 5.79
N ILE A 274 -6.97 -14.65 6.57
CA ILE A 274 -7.19 -15.76 7.48
C ILE A 274 -7.93 -15.19 8.69
N PRO A 275 -9.03 -15.79 9.15
CA PRO A 275 -9.65 -15.41 10.41
C PRO A 275 -8.63 -15.63 11.54
N ARG A 276 -7.86 -14.61 11.88
CA ARG A 276 -6.99 -14.60 13.07
C ARG A 276 -7.80 -14.40 14.35
N PHE A 277 -9.12 -14.42 14.23
CA PHE A 277 -10.00 -14.41 15.36
C PHE A 277 -10.07 -15.80 15.96
N CYS A 278 -9.18 -16.08 16.90
CA CYS A 278 -9.60 -16.93 18.00
C CYS A 278 -10.82 -16.23 18.62
N GLU A 279 -11.96 -16.90 18.70
CA GLU A 279 -13.03 -16.44 19.58
C GLU A 279 -12.38 -16.06 20.91
N PRO A 280 -12.74 -14.89 21.48
CA PRO A 280 -12.19 -14.53 22.76
C PRO A 280 -12.39 -15.70 23.69
N ILE A 281 -11.30 -16.22 24.24
CA ILE A 281 -11.41 -17.27 25.27
C ILE A 281 -12.12 -16.58 26.42
N THR A 282 -13.41 -16.84 26.55
CA THR A 282 -14.18 -16.43 27.73
C THR A 282 -13.62 -17.23 28.89
N GLU A 283 -12.62 -16.67 29.59
CA GLU A 283 -12.19 -17.25 30.84
C GLU A 283 -13.37 -17.26 31.80
N PRO A 284 -13.62 -18.36 32.50
CA PRO A 284 -14.65 -18.43 33.53
C PRO A 284 -14.35 -17.32 34.55
N ILE A 285 -15.39 -16.59 34.96
CA ILE A 285 -15.29 -15.57 36.00
C ILE A 285 -14.88 -16.28 37.30
N LEU A 286 -13.61 -16.19 37.64
CA LEU A 286 -13.05 -16.77 38.85
C LEU A 286 -13.09 -15.73 39.98
N GLY A 287 -14.27 -15.39 40.48
CA GLY A 287 -14.43 -14.55 41.66
C GLY A 287 -15.46 -13.44 41.51
N ASN A 288 -15.84 -12.83 42.66
CA ASN A 288 -16.86 -11.78 42.76
C ASN A 288 -16.37 -10.35 42.53
N THR A 289 -15.19 -10.15 41.92
CA THR A 289 -14.64 -8.81 41.65
C THR A 289 -14.77 -8.48 40.18
N SER A 290 -15.49 -7.40 39.88
CA SER A 290 -15.75 -6.90 38.53
C SER A 290 -14.45 -6.63 37.70
N PHE A 291 -13.36 -6.34 38.39
CA PHE A 291 -12.06 -6.08 37.76
C PHE A 291 -11.37 -7.35 37.25
N LEU A 292 -11.65 -8.53 37.79
CA LEU A 292 -11.09 -9.80 37.32
C LEU A 292 -11.74 -10.27 36.00
N ALA A 293 -12.91 -9.74 35.65
CA ALA A 293 -13.57 -10.01 34.38
C ALA A 293 -12.99 -9.18 33.22
N PHE A 294 -12.24 -8.12 33.50
CA PHE A 294 -11.65 -7.23 32.50
C PHE A 294 -10.20 -7.64 32.20
N ARG A 295 -10.03 -8.79 31.57
CA ARG A 295 -8.75 -9.18 31.00
C ARG A 295 -8.77 -8.84 29.51
N GLY A 296 -7.81 -8.02 29.09
CA GLY A 296 -7.62 -7.73 27.68
C GLY A 296 -7.41 -9.03 26.86
N HIS A 297 -7.62 -8.94 25.57
CA HIS A 297 -7.37 -10.06 24.67
C HIS A 297 -5.92 -10.54 24.83
N HIS A 298 -5.74 -11.80 25.24
CA HIS A 298 -4.46 -12.45 25.22
C HIS A 298 -4.29 -13.10 23.86
N GLU A 299 -3.49 -12.50 22.99
CA GLU A 299 -3.00 -13.20 21.82
C GLU A 299 -2.09 -14.35 22.31
N LYS A 300 -2.46 -15.57 21.98
CA LYS A 300 -1.52 -16.70 22.08
C LYS A 300 -0.60 -16.61 20.87
N TYR A 301 0.65 -16.27 21.11
CA TYR A 301 1.74 -16.39 20.15
C TYR A 301 2.05 -17.86 19.83
#